data_59d9b589b9bed2f4d4621d3706be26b3
#
_entry.id   59d9b589b9bed2f4d4621d3706be26b3
#
_cell.length_a   1.000
_cell.length_b   1.000
_cell.length_c   1.000
_cell.angle_alpha   90.00
_cell.angle_beta   90.00
_cell.angle_gamma   90.00
#
_symmetry.space_group_name_H-M   'P 1'
#
loop_
_entity.id
_entity.type
_entity.pdbx_description
1 polymer ?
#
loop_
_entity_poly.entity_id
_entity_poly.type
_entity_poly.pdbx_seq_one_letter_code
_entity_poly.pdbx_strand_id
1 'polypeptide(L)'
;MRTFWSSYASPRLTFGPGVLNEIRNVVSQVGGCRVLIITDPILESLGIVDRVKQALDAEIEVFAEGEAEPSTKAVARCAEIARAYGPDTTLAIGGGSNMDLAKLACATVSSGRDPETLLGFDEVPGPIGPL
;
A
#
# COMPACT_ATOMS: atom_id res chain seq x y z
N MET A 1 -1.38 -26.53 -20.41
CA MET A 1 -0.06 -25.87 -20.28
C MET A 1 -0.14 -24.52 -20.99
N ARG A 2 0.03 -23.40 -20.27
CA ARG A 2 0.10 -22.08 -20.94
C ARG A 2 1.40 -21.98 -21.71
N THR A 3 1.34 -21.78 -23.02
CA THR A 3 2.50 -21.63 -23.89
C THR A 3 2.94 -20.17 -24.07
N PHE A 4 2.23 -19.24 -23.46
CA PHE A 4 2.56 -17.80 -23.49
C PHE A 4 2.10 -17.13 -22.20
N TRP A 5 2.70 -16.01 -21.90
CA TRP A 5 2.28 -15.08 -20.85
C TRP A 5 2.27 -13.67 -21.42
N SER A 6 1.45 -12.81 -20.85
CA SER A 6 1.38 -11.42 -21.23
C SER A 6 1.58 -10.54 -19.99
N SER A 7 2.34 -9.47 -20.15
CA SER A 7 2.52 -8.43 -19.16
C SER A 7 1.85 -7.15 -19.63
N TYR A 8 1.10 -6.52 -18.75
CA TYR A 8 0.45 -5.25 -19.02
C TYR A 8 1.26 -4.09 -18.43
N ALA A 9 0.95 -2.87 -18.89
CA ALA A 9 1.72 -1.66 -18.63
C ALA A 9 2.17 -1.51 -17.18
N SER A 10 3.42 -1.11 -17.04
CA SER A 10 4.03 -0.75 -15.76
C SER A 10 3.28 0.39 -15.07
N PRO A 11 3.28 0.47 -13.75
CA PRO A 11 2.80 1.63 -13.03
C PRO A 11 3.59 2.88 -13.44
N ARG A 12 2.99 4.06 -13.31
CA ARG A 12 3.69 5.33 -13.53
C ARG A 12 4.86 5.43 -12.55
N LEU A 13 6.06 5.66 -13.07
CA LEU A 13 7.27 5.89 -12.29
C LEU A 13 7.64 7.37 -12.37
N THR A 14 7.87 7.99 -11.20
CA THR A 14 8.42 9.34 -11.08
C THR A 14 9.70 9.25 -10.25
N PHE A 15 10.81 9.69 -10.80
CA PHE A 15 12.13 9.54 -10.19
C PHE A 15 12.95 10.83 -10.32
N GLY A 16 13.66 11.18 -9.25
CA GLY A 16 14.59 12.29 -9.24
C GLY A 16 14.78 12.92 -7.85
N PRO A 17 15.81 13.77 -7.67
CA PRO A 17 15.99 14.52 -6.44
C PRO A 17 14.76 15.38 -6.13
N GLY A 18 14.30 15.35 -4.88
CA GLY A 18 13.16 16.15 -4.43
C GLY A 18 11.79 15.69 -4.91
N VAL A 19 11.67 14.52 -5.57
CA VAL A 19 10.42 14.00 -6.11
C VAL A 19 9.34 13.79 -5.05
N LEU A 20 9.70 13.67 -3.78
CA LEU A 20 8.74 13.60 -2.68
C LEU A 20 7.81 14.83 -2.63
N ASN A 21 8.24 15.98 -3.13
CA ASN A 21 7.42 17.18 -3.18
C ASN A 21 6.23 17.06 -4.14
N GLU A 22 6.28 16.09 -5.07
CA GLU A 22 5.19 15.79 -6.01
C GLU A 22 4.10 14.89 -5.40
N ILE A 23 4.30 14.37 -4.18
CA ILE A 23 3.39 13.37 -3.59
C ILE A 23 1.95 13.88 -3.47
N ARG A 24 1.77 15.17 -3.16
CA ARG A 24 0.44 15.80 -3.12
C ARG A 24 -0.26 15.69 -4.48
N ASN A 25 0.45 16.02 -5.55
CA ASN A 25 -0.09 15.96 -6.90
C ASN A 25 -0.46 14.53 -7.30
N VAL A 26 0.39 13.56 -6.94
CA VAL A 26 0.17 12.14 -7.24
C VAL A 26 -1.07 11.62 -6.51
N VAL A 27 -1.18 11.87 -5.21
CA VAL A 27 -2.32 11.45 -4.39
C VAL A 27 -3.61 12.13 -4.85
N SER A 28 -3.57 13.42 -5.17
CA SER A 28 -4.72 14.15 -5.71
C SER A 28 -5.20 13.60 -7.06
N GLN A 29 -4.29 13.17 -7.93
CA GLN A 29 -4.64 12.60 -9.24
C GLN A 29 -5.40 11.27 -9.14
N VAL A 30 -5.20 10.51 -8.06
CA VAL A 30 -5.96 9.29 -7.79
C VAL A 30 -7.20 9.52 -6.92
N GLY A 31 -7.48 10.78 -6.58
CA GLY A 31 -8.65 11.16 -5.78
C GLY A 31 -8.49 10.92 -4.27
N GLY A 32 -7.25 10.79 -3.79
CA GLY A 32 -6.96 10.48 -2.40
C GLY A 32 -7.33 11.60 -1.44
N CYS A 33 -8.33 11.36 -0.60
CA CYS A 33 -8.77 12.24 0.49
C CYS A 33 -8.59 11.60 1.87
N ARG A 34 -8.64 10.27 1.94
CA ARG A 34 -8.40 9.48 3.14
C ARG A 34 -7.30 8.47 2.87
N VAL A 35 -6.10 8.77 3.33
CA VAL A 35 -4.88 8.01 2.99
C VAL A 35 -4.48 7.11 4.14
N LEU A 36 -4.33 5.81 3.89
CA LEU A 36 -3.65 4.90 4.79
C LEU A 36 -2.17 4.80 4.39
N ILE A 37 -1.29 5.29 5.24
CA ILE A 37 0.16 5.12 5.08
C ILE A 37 0.57 3.78 5.71
N ILE A 38 1.25 2.95 4.93
CA ILE A 38 1.81 1.67 5.38
C ILE A 38 3.33 1.76 5.32
N THR A 39 3.97 1.53 6.44
CA THR A 39 5.43 1.68 6.61
C THR A 39 5.96 0.77 7.72
N ASP A 40 7.21 0.93 8.07
CA ASP A 40 7.88 0.23 9.17
C ASP A 40 8.32 1.20 10.28
N PRO A 41 8.62 0.69 11.50
CA PRO A 41 8.99 1.53 12.64
C PRO A 41 10.27 2.34 12.42
N ILE A 42 11.18 1.87 11.56
CA ILE A 42 12.45 2.55 11.30
C ILE A 42 12.19 3.83 10.51
N LEU A 43 11.44 3.75 9.42
CA LEU A 43 11.10 4.90 8.60
C LEU A 43 10.22 5.92 9.34
N GLU A 44 9.34 5.44 10.21
CA GLU A 44 8.58 6.31 11.11
C GLU A 44 9.52 7.07 12.06
N SER A 45 10.44 6.36 12.73
CA SER A 45 11.38 6.97 13.68
C SER A 45 12.35 7.97 13.03
N LEU A 46 12.64 7.82 11.75
CA LEU A 46 13.47 8.74 10.96
C LEU A 46 12.74 10.01 10.52
N GLY A 47 11.46 10.16 10.85
CA GLY A 47 10.65 11.33 10.50
C GLY A 47 10.24 11.39 9.02
N ILE A 48 10.42 10.32 8.26
CA ILE A 48 10.05 10.26 6.83
C ILE A 48 8.53 10.34 6.69
N VAL A 49 7.81 9.65 7.56
CA VAL A 49 6.34 9.66 7.60
C VAL A 49 5.81 11.05 7.87
N ASP A 50 6.41 11.78 8.82
CA ASP A 50 5.99 13.15 9.15
C ASP A 50 6.19 14.11 7.98
N ARG A 51 7.28 13.96 7.23
CA ARG A 51 7.51 14.74 6.01
C ARG A 51 6.44 14.48 4.95
N VAL A 52 6.03 13.22 4.79
CA VAL A 52 4.94 12.86 3.87
C VAL A 52 3.62 13.44 4.34
N LYS A 53 3.29 13.30 5.63
CA LYS A 53 2.06 13.88 6.21
C LYS A 53 1.98 15.39 5.97
N GLN A 54 3.07 16.11 6.19
CA GLN A 54 3.12 17.56 5.96
C GLN A 54 2.96 17.95 4.48
N ALA A 55 3.34 17.07 3.57
CA ALA A 55 3.21 17.30 2.14
C ALA A 55 1.82 16.96 1.60
N LEU A 56 1.03 16.15 2.30
CA LEU A 56 -0.31 15.74 1.89
C LEU A 56 -1.38 16.70 2.42
N ASP A 57 -2.44 16.83 1.65
CA ASP A 57 -3.66 17.54 2.02
C ASP A 57 -4.81 16.52 2.06
N ALA A 58 -4.78 15.66 3.08
CA ALA A 58 -5.69 14.53 3.22
C ALA A 58 -5.85 14.15 4.70
N GLU A 59 -6.92 13.42 5.03
CA GLU A 59 -6.98 12.68 6.28
C GLU A 59 -6.00 11.51 6.23
N ILE A 60 -5.25 11.26 7.30
CA ILE A 60 -4.17 10.27 7.28
C ILE A 60 -4.26 9.35 8.50
N GLU A 61 -4.26 8.06 8.26
CA GLU A 61 -3.99 7.01 9.23
C GLU A 61 -2.66 6.35 8.90
N VAL A 62 -1.93 5.86 9.90
CA VAL A 62 -0.62 5.23 9.72
C VAL A 62 -0.59 3.85 10.31
N PHE A 63 -0.19 2.88 9.51
CA PHE A 63 0.23 1.56 9.94
C PHE A 63 1.75 1.47 9.84
N ALA A 64 2.43 1.53 11.00
CA ALA A 64 3.90 1.51 11.08
C ALA A 64 4.44 0.19 11.68
N GLU A 65 3.73 -0.91 11.48
CA GLU A 65 4.12 -2.23 11.98
C GLU A 65 4.67 -3.12 10.84
N GLY A 66 5.22 -2.51 9.77
CA GLY A 66 5.82 -3.23 8.65
C GLY A 66 7.04 -4.05 9.08
N GLU A 67 7.14 -5.26 8.55
CA GLU A 67 8.20 -6.24 8.81
C GLU A 67 9.06 -6.45 7.56
N ALA A 68 10.32 -6.88 7.75
CA ALA A 68 11.23 -7.15 6.64
C ALA A 68 10.69 -8.23 5.67
N GLU A 69 9.97 -9.21 6.18
CA GLU A 69 9.21 -10.20 5.42
C GLU A 69 7.80 -10.21 5.99
N PRO A 70 6.81 -9.61 5.32
CA PRO A 70 5.48 -9.46 5.89
C PRO A 70 4.82 -10.81 6.12
N SER A 71 4.53 -11.11 7.39
CA SER A 71 3.79 -12.29 7.78
C SER A 71 2.30 -12.14 7.45
N THR A 72 1.58 -13.26 7.31
CA THR A 72 0.11 -13.24 7.15
C THR A 72 -0.58 -12.55 8.31
N LYS A 73 0.01 -12.63 9.51
CA LYS A 73 -0.45 -11.91 10.71
C LYS A 73 -0.33 -10.39 10.56
N ALA A 74 0.80 -9.89 10.04
CA ALA A 74 0.99 -8.46 9.77
C ALA A 74 0.01 -7.97 8.70
N VAL A 75 -0.22 -8.78 7.65
CA VAL A 75 -1.21 -8.49 6.61
C VAL A 75 -2.62 -8.40 7.19
N ALA A 76 -3.02 -9.39 8.02
CA ALA A 76 -4.33 -9.40 8.66
C ALA A 76 -4.54 -8.17 9.56
N ARG A 77 -3.53 -7.82 10.35
CA ARG A 77 -3.55 -6.64 11.23
C ARG A 77 -3.68 -5.34 10.43
N CYS A 78 -2.92 -5.20 9.36
CA CYS A 78 -3.01 -4.04 8.46
C CYS A 78 -4.39 -3.96 7.80
N ALA A 79 -4.95 -5.09 7.36
CA ALA A 79 -6.27 -5.17 6.75
C ALA A 79 -7.40 -4.82 7.75
N GLU A 80 -7.27 -5.16 9.03
CA GLU A 80 -8.21 -4.73 10.08
C GLU A 80 -8.24 -3.21 10.22
N ILE A 81 -7.07 -2.58 10.29
CA ILE A 81 -6.96 -1.13 10.37
C ILE A 81 -7.53 -0.48 9.11
N ALA A 82 -7.20 -1.02 7.94
CA ALA A 82 -7.74 -0.52 6.67
C ALA A 82 -9.27 -0.59 6.63
N ARG A 83 -9.88 -1.70 7.07
CA ARG A 83 -11.35 -1.81 7.13
C ARG A 83 -11.98 -0.83 8.11
N ALA A 84 -11.36 -0.63 9.26
CA ALA A 84 -11.87 0.29 10.29
C ALA A 84 -11.76 1.75 9.87
N TYR A 85 -10.66 2.12 9.23
CA TYR A 85 -10.41 3.47 8.77
C TYR A 85 -11.16 3.81 7.49
N GLY A 86 -11.28 2.88 6.54
CA GLY A 86 -11.93 3.09 5.26
C GLY A 86 -11.18 4.08 4.36
N PRO A 87 -9.91 3.81 4.02
CA PRO A 87 -9.14 4.67 3.13
C PRO A 87 -9.69 4.60 1.70
N ASP A 88 -9.58 5.69 0.96
CA ASP A 88 -9.77 5.71 -0.49
C ASP A 88 -8.43 5.54 -1.25
N THR A 89 -7.33 5.69 -0.54
CA THR A 89 -5.98 5.57 -1.10
C THR A 89 -5.02 4.95 -0.09
N THR A 90 -4.20 4.02 -0.56
CA THR A 90 -3.12 3.43 0.22
C THR A 90 -1.78 3.90 -0.29
N LEU A 91 -0.91 4.34 0.60
CA LEU A 91 0.43 4.82 0.32
C LEU A 91 1.46 3.97 1.07
N ALA A 92 2.25 3.17 0.35
CA ALA A 92 3.36 2.45 0.93
C ALA A 92 4.63 3.31 0.95
N ILE A 93 5.26 3.45 2.12
CA ILE A 93 6.55 4.11 2.28
C ILE A 93 7.57 3.07 2.70
N GLY A 94 8.59 2.85 1.87
CA GLY A 94 9.67 1.91 2.16
C GLY A 94 10.12 1.09 0.97
N GLY A 95 10.73 -0.04 1.27
CA GLY A 95 11.20 -1.01 0.29
C GLY A 95 10.12 -1.99 -0.16
N GLY A 96 10.55 -3.07 -0.83
CA GLY A 96 9.68 -4.11 -1.36
C GLY A 96 8.75 -4.70 -0.30
N SER A 97 9.24 -4.93 0.93
CA SER A 97 8.44 -5.52 2.01
C SER A 97 7.22 -4.67 2.38
N ASN A 98 7.38 -3.36 2.52
CA ASN A 98 6.26 -2.45 2.81
C ASN A 98 5.30 -2.34 1.62
N MET A 99 5.81 -2.35 0.39
CA MET A 99 4.99 -2.36 -0.82
C MET A 99 4.20 -3.66 -0.96
N ASP A 100 4.80 -4.80 -0.65
CA ASP A 100 4.13 -6.10 -0.69
C ASP A 100 3.09 -6.23 0.42
N LEU A 101 3.39 -5.75 1.63
CA LEU A 101 2.43 -5.66 2.72
C LEU A 101 1.20 -4.83 2.31
N ALA A 102 1.41 -3.67 1.70
CA ALA A 102 0.31 -2.82 1.22
C ALA A 102 -0.54 -3.52 0.16
N LYS A 103 0.07 -4.14 -0.84
CA LYS A 103 -0.65 -4.89 -1.87
C LYS A 103 -1.48 -6.04 -1.30
N LEU A 104 -0.89 -6.81 -0.38
CA LEU A 104 -1.57 -7.93 0.27
C LEU A 104 -2.72 -7.47 1.17
N ALA A 105 -2.52 -6.38 1.92
CA ALA A 105 -3.59 -5.79 2.72
C ALA A 105 -4.74 -5.29 1.83
N CYS A 106 -4.44 -4.60 0.72
CA CYS A 106 -5.43 -4.18 -0.25
C CYS A 106 -6.20 -5.38 -0.85
N ALA A 107 -5.48 -6.44 -1.24
CA ALA A 107 -6.11 -7.66 -1.75
C ALA A 107 -7.01 -8.33 -0.72
N THR A 108 -6.57 -8.39 0.53
CA THR A 108 -7.32 -8.96 1.67
C THR A 108 -8.62 -8.18 1.93
N VAL A 109 -8.54 -6.85 1.92
CA VAL A 109 -9.73 -5.99 2.13
C VAL A 109 -10.69 -6.09 0.95
N SER A 110 -10.18 -5.95 -0.28
CA SER A 110 -11.01 -5.95 -1.49
C SER A 110 -11.69 -7.30 -1.75
N SER A 111 -11.02 -8.41 -1.46
CA SER A 111 -11.58 -9.75 -1.66
C SER A 111 -12.44 -10.22 -0.51
N GLY A 112 -12.29 -9.65 0.69
CA GLY A 112 -12.91 -10.15 1.93
C GLY A 112 -12.37 -11.51 2.39
N ARG A 113 -11.27 -12.01 1.77
CA ARG A 113 -10.67 -13.31 2.05
C ARG A 113 -9.60 -13.21 3.13
N ASP A 114 -9.30 -14.33 3.77
CA ASP A 114 -8.18 -14.45 4.69
C ASP A 114 -6.85 -14.34 3.92
N PRO A 115 -5.83 -13.61 4.45
CA PRO A 115 -4.52 -13.50 3.80
C PRO A 115 -3.89 -14.84 3.42
N GLU A 116 -4.05 -15.86 4.24
CA GLU A 116 -3.48 -17.19 3.97
C GLU A 116 -4.06 -17.82 2.70
N THR A 117 -5.29 -17.50 2.35
CA THR A 117 -5.96 -18.01 1.15
C THR A 117 -5.57 -17.27 -0.14
N LEU A 118 -4.83 -16.18 -0.01
CA LEU A 118 -4.31 -15.40 -1.14
C LEU A 118 -2.88 -15.77 -1.49
N LEU A 119 -2.28 -16.71 -0.75
CA LEU A 119 -0.94 -17.23 -1.05
C LEU A 119 -1.04 -18.25 -2.19
N GLY A 120 -0.28 -18.02 -3.25
CA GLY A 120 -0.25 -18.91 -4.41
C GLY A 120 -0.24 -18.16 -5.73
N PHE A 121 -0.28 -18.93 -6.81
CA PHE A 121 -0.30 -18.36 -8.15
C PHE A 121 -1.74 -18.13 -8.62
N ASP A 122 -2.06 -16.90 -9.00
CA ASP A 122 -3.37 -16.50 -9.54
C ASP A 122 -4.54 -16.59 -8.51
N GLU A 123 -4.21 -16.48 -7.21
CA GLU A 123 -5.19 -16.61 -6.12
C GLU A 123 -5.92 -15.30 -5.78
N VAL A 124 -5.43 -14.16 -6.26
CA VAL A 124 -6.05 -12.87 -6.01
C VAL A 124 -7.22 -12.66 -6.99
N PRO A 125 -8.46 -12.62 -6.51
CA PRO A 125 -9.62 -12.52 -7.38
C PRO A 125 -9.82 -11.09 -7.90
N GLY A 126 -9.77 -10.92 -9.21
CA GLY A 126 -10.22 -9.70 -9.89
C GLY A 126 -9.36 -8.46 -9.65
N PRO A 127 -9.82 -7.30 -10.12
CA PRO A 127 -9.11 -6.06 -9.88
C PRO A 127 -9.15 -5.72 -8.39
N ILE A 128 -7.98 -5.45 -7.83
CA ILE A 128 -7.86 -4.84 -6.51
C ILE A 128 -8.23 -3.37 -6.69
N GLY A 129 -9.39 -2.98 -6.17
CA GLY A 129 -9.78 -1.59 -6.16
C GLY A 129 -8.88 -0.74 -5.26
N PRO A 130 -8.88 0.57 -5.43
CA PRO A 130 -8.38 1.43 -4.37
C PRO A 130 -9.16 1.10 -3.11
N LEU A 131 -8.44 0.97 -2.01
CA LEU A 131 -9.11 0.89 -0.70
C LEU A 131 -9.77 2.21 -0.42
#